data_08277963298703111351a44f874512df
#
_entry.id   08277963298703111351a44f874512df
#
_cell.length_a   1.000
_cell.length_b   1.000
_cell.length_c   1.000
_cell.angle_alpha   90.00
_cell.angle_beta   90.00
_cell.angle_gamma   90.00
#
_symmetry.space_group_name_H-M   'P 1'
#
loop_
_entity.id
_entity.type
_entity.pdbx_description
1 polymer ?
#
loop_
_entity_poly.entity_id
_entity_poly.type
_entity_poly.pdbx_seq_one_letter_code
_entity_poly.pdbx_strand_id
1 'polypeptide(L)'
;MVRRDSIWKSLDWVTIIIYLMLIVFGWFSICGASYDYGDRDFLDFSTRAGKQFMWIVCSFGLGFILLMLEDTLYDMFSYIIYIGLILLLVVTIFIAPDTKGSRSWLILGPVSLQPAEFAKFATALALAKYMSAYSFTIKSWKSALMLAFLILLRMTLIILQRETGSALVYM
;
A
#
# COMPACT_ATOMS: atom_id res chain seq x y z
N MET A 1 33.50 2.72 -13.87
CA MET A 1 33.23 1.27 -13.95
C MET A 1 32.39 0.90 -12.74
N VAL A 2 31.06 0.97 -12.84
CA VAL A 2 30.17 0.61 -11.73
C VAL A 2 30.18 -0.92 -11.64
N ARG A 3 30.73 -1.44 -10.54
CA ARG A 3 30.74 -2.87 -10.22
C ARG A 3 29.29 -3.31 -10.11
N ARG A 4 28.79 -4.07 -11.06
CA ARG A 4 27.56 -4.83 -10.96
C ARG A 4 27.77 -5.92 -9.90
N ASP A 5 27.70 -5.55 -8.65
CA ASP A 5 27.61 -6.53 -7.60
C ASP A 5 26.30 -7.32 -7.86
N SER A 6 26.43 -8.64 -7.85
CA SER A 6 25.32 -9.54 -8.14
C SER A 6 24.10 -9.12 -7.29
N ILE A 7 22.96 -8.87 -7.92
CA ILE A 7 21.69 -8.49 -7.28
C ILE A 7 21.42 -9.36 -6.04
N TRP A 8 21.80 -10.64 -6.11
CA TRP A 8 21.66 -11.61 -5.04
C TRP A 8 22.48 -11.28 -3.77
N LYS A 9 23.58 -10.54 -3.89
CA LYS A 9 24.42 -10.13 -2.75
C LYS A 9 23.95 -8.83 -2.10
N SER A 10 23.16 -8.02 -2.81
CA SER A 10 22.62 -6.77 -2.29
C SER A 10 21.24 -6.94 -1.66
N LEU A 11 20.61 -8.12 -1.78
CA LEU A 11 19.33 -8.43 -1.15
C LEU A 11 19.51 -8.74 0.33
N ASP A 12 18.67 -8.15 1.16
CA ASP A 12 18.53 -8.51 2.57
C ASP A 12 17.69 -9.79 2.71
N TRP A 13 18.36 -10.93 2.64
CA TRP A 13 17.73 -12.23 2.75
C TRP A 13 16.99 -12.44 4.08
N VAL A 14 17.48 -11.84 5.16
CA VAL A 14 16.84 -11.98 6.48
C VAL A 14 15.47 -11.35 6.46
N THR A 15 15.36 -10.13 5.98
CA THR A 15 14.06 -9.43 5.84
C THR A 15 13.12 -10.18 4.90
N ILE A 16 13.61 -10.69 3.77
CA ILE A 16 12.81 -11.45 2.81
C ILE A 16 12.26 -12.73 3.45
N ILE A 17 13.09 -13.49 4.16
CA ILE A 17 12.67 -14.73 4.83
C ILE A 17 11.62 -14.44 5.90
N ILE A 18 11.83 -13.43 6.74
CA ILE A 18 10.86 -13.02 7.78
C ILE A 18 9.52 -12.63 7.12
N TYR A 19 9.56 -11.86 6.04
CA TYR A 19 8.37 -11.46 5.30
C TYR A 19 7.60 -12.66 4.74
N LEU A 20 8.29 -13.61 4.11
CA LEU A 20 7.68 -14.84 3.60
C LEU A 20 7.09 -15.69 4.72
N MET A 21 7.79 -15.83 5.85
CA MET A 21 7.26 -16.55 7.02
C MET A 21 5.99 -15.91 7.56
N LEU A 22 5.92 -14.57 7.62
CA LEU A 22 4.71 -13.86 8.06
C LEU A 22 3.54 -14.07 7.10
N ILE A 23 3.77 -14.08 5.78
CA ILE A 23 2.73 -14.37 4.78
C ILE A 23 2.19 -15.79 4.96
N VAL A 24 3.08 -16.77 5.07
CA VAL A 24 2.70 -18.19 5.23
C VAL A 24 1.93 -18.38 6.54
N PHE A 25 2.43 -17.83 7.64
CA PHE A 25 1.76 -17.90 8.94
C PHE A 25 0.38 -17.23 8.90
N GLY A 26 0.27 -16.04 8.26
CA GLY A 26 -1.00 -15.34 8.07
C GLY A 26 -2.01 -16.16 7.27
N TRP A 27 -1.56 -16.83 6.20
CA TRP A 27 -2.42 -17.70 5.40
C TRP A 27 -2.92 -18.90 6.21
N PHE A 28 -2.04 -19.60 6.94
CA PHE A 28 -2.45 -20.70 7.82
C PHE A 28 -3.42 -20.24 8.92
N SER A 29 -3.24 -19.04 9.47
CA SER A 29 -4.14 -18.45 10.45
C SER A 29 -5.56 -18.25 9.87
N ILE A 30 -5.66 -17.79 8.63
CA ILE A 30 -6.94 -17.64 7.92
C ILE A 30 -7.56 -19.00 7.63
N CYS A 31 -6.77 -19.98 7.20
CA CYS A 31 -7.22 -21.35 7.01
C CYS A 31 -7.83 -21.91 8.31
N GLY A 32 -7.13 -21.77 9.44
CA GLY A 32 -7.61 -22.24 10.72
C GLY A 32 -8.90 -21.51 11.20
N ALA A 33 -8.97 -20.20 11.00
CA ALA A 33 -10.15 -19.41 11.40
C ALA A 33 -11.37 -19.63 10.49
N SER A 34 -11.17 -20.13 9.27
CA SER A 34 -12.24 -20.37 8.28
C SER A 34 -12.54 -21.87 8.11
N TYR A 35 -11.94 -22.71 8.95
CA TYR A 35 -12.10 -24.15 8.86
C TYR A 35 -13.50 -24.57 9.31
N ASP A 36 -14.29 -25.06 8.37
CA ASP A 36 -15.58 -25.70 8.66
C ASP A 36 -15.40 -27.21 8.44
N TYR A 37 -15.90 -28.05 9.38
CA TYR A 37 -15.64 -29.49 9.43
C TYR A 37 -16.10 -30.28 8.19
N GLY A 38 -16.70 -29.60 7.19
CA GLY A 38 -17.16 -30.17 5.92
C GLY A 38 -16.29 -29.86 4.70
N ASP A 39 -15.55 -28.80 4.71
CA ASP A 39 -14.76 -28.32 3.54
C ASP A 39 -13.31 -28.79 3.63
N ARG A 40 -12.92 -29.69 2.73
CA ARG A 40 -11.57 -30.26 2.67
C ARG A 40 -10.62 -29.55 1.69
N ASP A 41 -11.10 -28.63 0.86
CA ASP A 41 -10.29 -27.99 -0.17
C ASP A 41 -9.79 -26.62 0.26
N PHE A 42 -8.55 -26.57 0.76
CA PHE A 42 -7.85 -25.33 1.12
C PHE A 42 -7.62 -24.38 -0.08
N LEU A 43 -7.71 -24.89 -1.31
CA LEU A 43 -7.51 -24.14 -2.55
C LEU A 43 -8.82 -23.79 -3.27
N ASP A 44 -9.97 -24.04 -2.65
CA ASP A 44 -11.24 -23.61 -3.23
C ASP A 44 -11.34 -22.09 -3.20
N PHE A 45 -11.33 -21.45 -4.37
CA PHE A 45 -11.41 -20.00 -4.56
C PHE A 45 -12.75 -19.40 -4.12
N SER A 46 -13.73 -20.19 -3.76
CA SER A 46 -14.96 -19.73 -3.11
C SER A 46 -14.73 -19.38 -1.64
N THR A 47 -13.77 -20.06 -1.00
CA THR A 47 -13.42 -19.90 0.41
C THR A 47 -12.55 -18.65 0.66
N ARG A 48 -12.51 -18.20 1.92
CA ARG A 48 -11.63 -17.08 2.32
C ARG A 48 -10.15 -17.43 2.16
N ALA A 49 -9.77 -18.67 2.48
CA ALA A 49 -8.40 -19.15 2.37
C ALA A 49 -7.92 -19.21 0.91
N GLY A 50 -8.75 -19.74 -0.01
CA GLY A 50 -8.42 -19.78 -1.43
C GLY A 50 -8.33 -18.38 -2.06
N LYS A 51 -9.25 -17.46 -1.73
CA LYS A 51 -9.15 -16.05 -2.16
C LYS A 51 -7.87 -15.40 -1.65
N GLN A 52 -7.49 -15.63 -0.40
CA GLN A 52 -6.25 -15.10 0.15
C GLN A 52 -5.02 -15.64 -0.59
N PHE A 53 -4.99 -16.92 -0.91
CA PHE A 53 -3.91 -17.51 -1.70
C PHE A 53 -3.79 -16.88 -3.09
N MET A 54 -4.91 -16.68 -3.78
CA MET A 54 -4.94 -15.95 -5.06
C MET A 54 -4.35 -14.54 -4.94
N TRP A 55 -4.75 -13.80 -3.90
CA TRP A 55 -4.22 -12.45 -3.67
C TRP A 55 -2.74 -12.43 -3.34
N ILE A 56 -2.22 -13.44 -2.63
CA ILE A 56 -0.78 -13.60 -2.38
C ILE A 56 -0.04 -13.75 -3.71
N VAL A 57 -0.49 -14.64 -4.60
CA VAL A 57 0.13 -14.85 -5.92
C VAL A 57 0.10 -13.56 -6.76
N CYS A 58 -1.06 -12.88 -6.82
CA CYS A 58 -1.19 -11.60 -7.52
C CYS A 58 -0.26 -10.53 -6.94
N SER A 59 -0.10 -10.48 -5.61
CA SER A 59 0.78 -9.51 -4.95
C SER A 59 2.26 -9.75 -5.27
N PHE A 60 2.69 -11.01 -5.33
CA PHE A 60 4.05 -11.33 -5.76
C PHE A 60 4.29 -10.96 -7.23
N GLY A 61 3.32 -11.23 -8.11
CA GLY A 61 3.38 -10.83 -9.52
C GLY A 61 3.50 -9.31 -9.66
N LEU A 62 2.64 -8.56 -8.95
CA LEU A 62 2.70 -7.10 -8.94
C LEU A 62 4.03 -6.58 -8.36
N GLY A 63 4.49 -7.15 -7.25
CA GLY A 63 5.77 -6.80 -6.63
C GLY A 63 6.95 -7.01 -7.59
N PHE A 64 6.94 -8.12 -8.32
CA PHE A 64 7.96 -8.38 -9.34
C PHE A 64 7.93 -7.34 -10.47
N ILE A 65 6.74 -6.99 -10.97
CA ILE A 65 6.58 -5.94 -12.00
C ILE A 65 7.13 -4.62 -11.48
N LEU A 66 6.77 -4.23 -10.26
CA LEU A 66 7.24 -2.98 -9.65
C LEU A 66 8.77 -2.95 -9.50
N LEU A 67 9.40 -4.07 -9.14
CA LEU A 67 10.86 -4.18 -9.05
C LEU A 67 11.57 -4.08 -10.42
N MET A 68 10.87 -4.37 -11.52
CA MET A 68 11.41 -4.24 -12.87
C MET A 68 11.31 -2.82 -13.43
N LEU A 69 10.52 -1.95 -12.81
CA LEU A 69 10.40 -0.56 -13.23
C LEU A 69 11.65 0.23 -12.86
N GLU A 70 12.08 1.10 -13.75
CA GLU A 70 13.21 1.99 -13.54
C GLU A 70 12.87 3.09 -12.52
N ASP A 71 13.86 3.47 -11.71
CA ASP A 71 13.75 4.55 -10.72
C ASP A 71 13.26 5.87 -11.33
N THR A 72 13.64 6.12 -12.59
CA THR A 72 13.23 7.30 -13.36
C THR A 72 11.70 7.40 -13.51
N LEU A 73 11.02 6.27 -13.67
CA LEU A 73 9.57 6.24 -13.78
C LEU A 73 8.91 6.63 -12.46
N TYR A 74 9.41 6.10 -11.34
CA TYR A 74 8.93 6.49 -10.02
C TYR A 74 9.11 7.98 -9.77
N ASP A 75 10.27 8.50 -10.14
CA ASP A 75 10.57 9.92 -10.01
C ASP A 75 9.62 10.78 -10.86
N MET A 76 9.41 10.44 -12.12
CA MET A 76 8.57 11.19 -13.04
C MET A 76 7.09 11.18 -12.63
N PHE A 77 6.56 10.03 -12.21
CA PHE A 77 5.13 9.86 -11.90
C PHE A 77 4.75 10.13 -10.44
N SER A 78 5.70 10.36 -9.54
CA SER A 78 5.46 10.47 -8.10
C SER A 78 4.35 11.46 -7.73
N TYR A 79 4.39 12.70 -8.25
CA TYR A 79 3.36 13.70 -7.97
C TYR A 79 2.04 13.41 -8.68
N ILE A 80 2.08 12.85 -9.88
CA ILE A 80 0.88 12.46 -10.63
C ILE A 80 0.12 11.37 -9.89
N ILE A 81 0.84 10.35 -9.40
CA ILE A 81 0.27 9.27 -8.59
C ILE A 81 -0.30 9.82 -7.29
N TYR A 82 0.43 10.73 -6.62
CA TYR A 82 -0.05 11.35 -5.38
C TYR A 82 -1.35 12.12 -5.60
N ILE A 83 -1.39 13.02 -6.60
CA ILE A 83 -2.59 13.83 -6.91
C ILE A 83 -3.74 12.91 -7.31
N GLY A 84 -3.51 11.92 -8.16
CA GLY A 84 -4.53 10.96 -8.59
C GLY A 84 -5.15 10.21 -7.41
N LEU A 85 -4.34 9.76 -6.44
CA LEU A 85 -4.83 9.08 -5.25
C LEU A 85 -5.49 10.03 -4.24
N ILE A 86 -5.06 11.27 -4.12
CA ILE A 86 -5.78 12.29 -3.34
C ILE A 86 -7.17 12.53 -3.95
N LEU A 87 -7.28 12.68 -5.26
CA LEU A 87 -8.58 12.80 -5.93
C LEU A 87 -9.45 11.57 -5.72
N LEU A 88 -8.87 10.38 -5.81
CA LEU A 88 -9.59 9.14 -5.54
C LEU A 88 -10.09 9.06 -4.09
N LEU A 89 -9.30 9.51 -3.10
CA LEU A 89 -9.75 9.61 -1.71
C LEU A 89 -10.94 10.57 -1.56
N VAL A 90 -10.88 11.73 -2.21
CA VAL A 90 -12.00 12.69 -2.20
C VAL A 90 -13.26 12.05 -2.81
N VAL A 91 -13.13 11.43 -3.98
CA VAL A 91 -14.25 10.73 -4.64
C VAL A 91 -14.83 9.64 -3.74
N THR A 92 -13.98 8.90 -3.04
CA THR A 92 -14.39 7.83 -2.13
C THR A 92 -15.28 8.34 -1.00
N ILE A 93 -15.04 9.55 -0.47
CA ILE A 93 -15.87 10.13 0.60
C ILE A 93 -17.35 10.26 0.16
N PHE A 94 -17.58 10.56 -1.13
CA PHE A 94 -18.92 10.80 -1.68
C PHE A 94 -19.59 9.53 -2.19
N ILE A 95 -18.84 8.58 -2.74
CA ILE A 95 -19.38 7.43 -3.46
C ILE A 95 -19.38 6.15 -2.60
N ALA A 96 -18.44 6.02 -1.65
CA ALA A 96 -18.31 4.80 -0.86
C ALA A 96 -19.54 4.57 0.04
N PRO A 97 -20.08 3.34 0.04
CA PRO A 97 -21.13 2.97 0.98
C PRO A 97 -20.58 3.00 2.42
N ASP A 98 -21.48 3.27 3.37
CA ASP A 98 -21.13 3.19 4.77
C ASP A 98 -20.98 1.72 5.19
N THR A 99 -19.73 1.30 5.40
CA THR A 99 -19.41 -0.06 5.81
C THR A 99 -18.87 -0.03 7.23
N LYS A 100 -19.66 -0.50 8.19
CA LYS A 100 -19.32 -0.52 9.63
C LYS A 100 -18.91 0.85 10.19
N GLY A 101 -19.55 1.91 9.73
CA GLY A 101 -19.30 3.29 10.17
C GLY A 101 -18.15 4.00 9.44
N SER A 102 -17.52 3.38 8.45
CA SER A 102 -16.47 3.96 7.61
C SER A 102 -16.89 4.02 6.14
N ARG A 103 -16.50 5.09 5.43
CA ARG A 103 -16.71 5.30 4.00
C ARG A 103 -15.39 5.25 3.24
N SER A 104 -14.67 4.16 3.37
CA SER A 104 -13.31 4.00 2.86
C SER A 104 -13.17 2.90 1.81
N TRP A 105 -14.23 2.11 1.60
CA TRP A 105 -14.21 0.95 0.71
C TRP A 105 -14.96 1.22 -0.59
N LEU A 106 -14.24 1.13 -1.70
CA LEU A 106 -14.85 1.09 -3.04
C LEU A 106 -15.18 -0.37 -3.38
N ILE A 107 -16.46 -0.66 -3.50
CA ILE A 107 -16.94 -2.00 -3.87
C ILE A 107 -17.10 -2.04 -5.39
N LEU A 108 -16.24 -2.81 -6.06
CA LEU A 108 -16.22 -3.00 -7.51
C LEU A 108 -16.61 -4.46 -7.83
N GLY A 109 -17.90 -4.76 -7.71
CA GLY A 109 -18.38 -6.13 -7.87
C GLY A 109 -17.83 -7.09 -6.81
N PRO A 110 -17.10 -8.15 -7.20
CA PRO A 110 -16.56 -9.12 -6.25
C PRO A 110 -15.30 -8.63 -5.51
N VAL A 111 -14.74 -7.49 -5.91
CA VAL A 111 -13.52 -6.92 -5.35
C VAL A 111 -13.85 -5.65 -4.57
N SER A 112 -13.33 -5.56 -3.36
CA SER A 112 -13.37 -4.33 -2.55
C SER A 112 -11.95 -3.75 -2.48
N LEU A 113 -11.83 -2.46 -2.78
CA LEU A 113 -10.58 -1.74 -2.81
C LEU A 113 -10.63 -0.59 -1.80
N GLN A 114 -9.56 -0.44 -1.02
CA GLN A 114 -9.42 0.63 -0.06
C GLN A 114 -8.39 1.64 -0.56
N PRO A 115 -8.80 2.79 -1.11
CA PRO A 115 -7.87 3.78 -1.68
C PRO A 115 -6.85 4.32 -0.67
N ALA A 116 -7.19 4.35 0.61
CA ALA A 116 -6.29 4.76 1.68
C ALA A 116 -5.01 3.92 1.76
N GLU A 117 -5.06 2.63 1.41
CA GLU A 117 -3.87 1.76 1.39
C GLU A 117 -2.89 2.17 0.27
N PHE A 118 -3.40 2.39 -0.93
CA PHE A 118 -2.57 2.83 -2.07
C PHE A 118 -2.01 4.23 -1.86
N ALA A 119 -2.78 5.10 -1.22
CA ALA A 119 -2.34 6.44 -0.93
C ALA A 119 -1.16 6.47 0.08
N LYS A 120 -0.91 5.43 0.92
CA LYS A 120 0.32 5.32 1.74
C LYS A 120 1.57 5.29 0.86
N PHE A 121 1.55 4.44 -0.15
CA PHE A 121 2.63 4.35 -1.12
C PHE A 121 2.85 5.67 -1.86
N ALA A 122 1.77 6.29 -2.37
CA ALA A 122 1.86 7.55 -3.08
C ALA A 122 2.44 8.69 -2.22
N THR A 123 2.07 8.75 -0.94
CA THR A 123 2.61 9.76 -0.03
C THR A 123 4.10 9.53 0.21
N ALA A 124 4.52 8.29 0.45
CA ALA A 124 5.94 7.97 0.62
C ALA A 124 6.75 8.35 -0.63
N LEU A 125 6.20 8.06 -1.82
CA LEU A 125 6.84 8.38 -3.09
C LEU A 125 6.95 9.89 -3.31
N ALA A 126 5.89 10.67 -3.04
CA ALA A 126 5.90 12.12 -3.17
C ALA A 126 6.86 12.78 -2.16
N LEU A 127 6.93 12.26 -0.93
CA LEU A 127 7.89 12.72 0.08
C LEU A 127 9.32 12.42 -0.35
N ALA A 128 9.60 11.20 -0.81
CA ALA A 128 10.92 10.82 -1.30
C ALA A 128 11.37 11.72 -2.46
N LYS A 129 10.48 11.98 -3.43
CA LYS A 129 10.72 12.90 -4.54
C LYS A 129 11.05 14.31 -4.06
N TYR A 130 10.25 14.84 -3.13
CA TYR A 130 10.47 16.19 -2.61
C TYR A 130 11.80 16.29 -1.84
N MET A 131 12.12 15.28 -1.04
CA MET A 131 13.34 15.25 -0.22
C MET A 131 14.60 15.01 -1.07
N SER A 132 14.49 14.36 -2.22
CA SER A 132 15.63 14.13 -3.14
C SER A 132 15.97 15.35 -3.99
N ALA A 133 15.15 16.40 -3.98
CA ALA A 133 15.42 17.60 -4.76
C ALA A 133 16.66 18.34 -4.24
N TYR A 134 17.53 18.80 -5.16
CA TYR A 134 18.78 19.50 -4.82
C TYR A 134 18.56 20.75 -3.93
N SER A 135 17.43 21.42 -4.07
CA SER A 135 17.05 22.59 -3.27
C SER A 135 16.50 22.26 -1.88
N PHE A 136 16.33 20.96 -1.56
CA PHE A 136 15.78 20.54 -0.27
C PHE A 136 16.76 20.81 0.87
N THR A 137 16.28 21.48 1.89
CA THR A 137 17.03 21.72 3.13
C THR A 137 16.10 21.54 4.31
N ILE A 138 16.40 20.58 5.18
CA ILE A 138 15.56 20.26 6.34
C ILE A 138 15.42 21.43 7.33
N LYS A 139 16.39 22.34 7.37
CA LYS A 139 16.37 23.55 8.21
C LYS A 139 15.46 24.65 7.66
N SER A 140 15.01 24.54 6.41
CA SER A 140 14.12 25.51 5.81
C SER A 140 12.69 25.32 6.30
N TRP A 141 12.10 26.37 6.87
CA TRP A 141 10.70 26.37 7.29
C TRP A 141 9.74 26.05 6.12
N LYS A 142 10.07 26.49 4.91
CA LYS A 142 9.30 26.21 3.70
C LYS A 142 9.29 24.71 3.39
N SER A 143 10.43 24.05 3.51
CA SER A 143 10.53 22.61 3.29
C SER A 143 9.73 21.83 4.33
N ALA A 144 9.81 22.23 5.59
CA ALA A 144 9.04 21.60 6.67
C ALA A 144 7.52 21.76 6.46
N LEU A 145 7.07 22.95 6.06
CA LEU A 145 5.66 23.18 5.75
C LEU A 145 5.17 22.34 4.56
N MET A 146 5.97 22.19 3.51
CA MET A 146 5.58 21.37 2.35
C MET A 146 5.49 19.89 2.70
N LEU A 147 6.42 19.37 3.49
CA LEU A 147 6.34 18.00 4.00
C LEU A 147 5.10 17.80 4.87
N ALA A 148 4.86 18.72 5.81
CA ALA A 148 3.68 18.68 6.65
C ALA A 148 2.38 18.76 5.81
N PHE A 149 2.33 19.59 4.77
CA PHE A 149 1.19 19.69 3.88
C PHE A 149 0.89 18.37 3.17
N LEU A 150 1.91 17.72 2.59
CA LEU A 150 1.74 16.44 1.90
C LEU A 150 1.18 15.34 2.83
N ILE A 151 1.62 15.32 4.08
CA ILE A 151 1.16 14.35 5.07
C ILE A 151 -0.24 14.71 5.59
N LEU A 152 -0.42 15.95 6.04
CA LEU A 152 -1.66 16.39 6.69
C LEU A 152 -2.86 16.42 5.75
N LEU A 153 -2.67 16.81 4.48
CA LEU A 153 -3.73 16.78 3.48
C LEU A 153 -4.35 15.39 3.39
N ARG A 154 -3.54 14.36 3.29
CA ARG A 154 -4.00 13.00 3.21
C ARG A 154 -4.59 12.50 4.54
N MET A 155 -3.92 12.78 5.66
CA MET A 155 -4.41 12.42 6.99
C MET A 155 -5.82 12.98 7.22
N THR A 156 -6.05 14.23 6.87
CA THR A 156 -7.37 14.88 6.99
C THR A 156 -8.44 14.16 6.16
N LEU A 157 -8.13 13.77 4.92
CA LEU A 157 -9.08 13.03 4.07
C LEU A 157 -9.44 11.66 4.65
N ILE A 158 -8.47 10.94 5.25
CA ILE A 158 -8.71 9.64 5.89
C ILE A 158 -9.58 9.81 7.16
N ILE A 159 -9.34 10.85 7.95
CA ILE A 159 -10.17 11.16 9.11
C ILE A 159 -11.62 11.48 8.68
N LEU A 160 -11.81 12.22 7.59
CA LEU A 160 -13.13 12.52 7.02
C LEU A 160 -13.87 11.24 6.56
N GLN A 161 -13.15 10.21 6.16
CA GLN A 161 -13.70 8.87 5.86
C GLN A 161 -14.08 8.07 7.11
N ARG A 162 -13.90 8.64 8.31
CA ARG A 162 -14.09 7.99 9.62
C ARG A 162 -13.18 6.78 9.85
N GLU A 163 -11.99 6.80 9.26
CA GLU A 163 -10.96 5.76 9.40
C GLU A 163 -9.82 6.21 10.30
N THR A 164 -10.11 6.38 11.58
CA THR A 164 -9.13 6.89 12.57
C THR A 164 -7.92 5.95 12.71
N GLY A 165 -8.11 4.64 12.60
CA GLY A 165 -7.02 3.65 12.68
C GLY A 165 -5.96 3.84 11.59
N SER A 166 -6.38 4.02 10.34
CA SER A 166 -5.45 4.28 9.23
C SER A 166 -4.80 5.66 9.33
N ALA A 167 -5.48 6.65 9.91
CA ALA A 167 -4.95 7.99 10.09
C ALA A 167 -3.79 8.03 11.11
N LEU A 168 -3.81 7.19 12.14
CA LEU A 168 -2.75 7.10 13.16
C LEU A 168 -1.39 6.69 12.60
N VAL A 169 -1.35 5.97 11.49
CA VAL A 169 -0.09 5.56 10.84
C VAL A 169 0.74 6.76 10.35
N TYR A 170 0.12 7.95 10.25
CA TYR A 170 0.79 9.19 9.77
C TYR A 170 1.22 10.13 10.89
N MET A 171 0.96 9.78 12.13
CA MET A 171 1.45 10.51 13.31
C MET A 171 2.85 10.04 13.72
#